data_8a51263ba8e357ffaccae880ba698b46
#
_entry.id   8a51263ba8e357ffaccae880ba698b46
#
_cell.length_a   1.000
_cell.length_b   1.000
_cell.length_c   1.000
_cell.angle_alpha   90.00
_cell.angle_beta   90.00
_cell.angle_gamma   90.00
#
_symmetry.space_group_name_H-M   'P 1'
#
loop_
_entity.id
_entity.type
_entity.pdbx_description
1 polymer ?
#
loop_
_entity_poly.entity_id
_entity_poly.type
_entity_poly.pdbx_seq_one_letter_code
_entity_poly.pdbx_strand_id
1 'polypeptide(L)'
;EKLAKPETRKLLLWPHDRVGDIVLQAALWGFLGAKIFHNLENLEELMRDPWGSLISFSGLTFYGGLILATIAIIVFIRKYNMRVIHFADAMAPTMLFAYAAGRIGCHISGDGDWGIPNLAPNPYAWLPDWMWSYHYPHNVVNAGVPIPGCVGNYCNQLPEAVYPTTFYEIIIMSILFLIVWMVRKKITQPGIITGIY
;
A
#
# COMPACT_ATOMS: atom_id res chain seq x y z
N GLU A 1 10.98 44.38 -27.55
CA GLU A 1 11.05 42.99 -27.98
C GLU A 1 9.64 42.46 -28.12
N LYS A 2 9.18 42.20 -29.36
CA LYS A 2 7.86 41.62 -29.59
C LYS A 2 7.92 40.14 -29.23
N LEU A 3 7.28 39.73 -28.14
CA LEU A 3 7.09 38.34 -27.78
C LEU A 3 6.42 37.61 -28.98
N ALA A 4 7.07 36.59 -29.51
CA ALA A 4 6.51 35.75 -30.55
C ALA A 4 5.17 35.15 -30.08
N LYS A 5 4.17 35.15 -30.95
CA LYS A 5 2.88 34.53 -30.65
C LYS A 5 3.11 33.04 -30.29
N PRO A 6 2.46 32.51 -29.27
CA PRO A 6 2.61 31.10 -28.90
C PRO A 6 2.18 30.21 -30.07
N GLU A 7 3.11 29.42 -30.58
CA GLU A 7 2.86 28.44 -31.63
C GLU A 7 2.32 27.17 -30.99
N THR A 8 1.09 26.80 -31.34
CA THR A 8 0.46 25.58 -30.86
C THR A 8 1.02 24.39 -31.64
N ARG A 9 1.90 23.62 -31.01
CA ARG A 9 2.40 22.35 -31.59
C ARG A 9 1.60 21.19 -31.05
N LYS A 10 1.12 20.30 -31.94
CA LYS A 10 0.54 19.03 -31.56
C LYS A 10 1.70 18.09 -31.17
N LEU A 11 1.86 17.83 -29.87
CA LEU A 11 2.81 16.84 -29.37
C LEU A 11 2.10 15.48 -29.27
N LEU A 12 2.73 14.45 -29.84
CA LEU A 12 2.30 13.09 -29.62
C LEU A 12 2.80 12.66 -28.24
N LEU A 13 1.89 12.55 -27.26
CA LEU A 13 2.19 12.12 -25.92
C LEU A 13 1.88 10.63 -25.77
N TRP A 14 2.87 9.88 -25.31
CA TRP A 14 2.69 8.47 -25.01
C TRP A 14 2.17 8.27 -23.58
N PRO A 15 1.46 7.18 -23.29
CA PRO A 15 0.95 6.90 -21.94
C PRO A 15 2.04 6.94 -20.86
N HIS A 16 3.27 6.50 -21.16
CA HIS A 16 4.37 6.51 -20.20
C HIS A 16 4.86 7.92 -19.83
N ASP A 17 4.66 8.93 -20.71
CA ASP A 17 5.02 10.32 -20.43
C ASP A 17 4.12 10.92 -19.31
N ARG A 18 2.97 10.29 -19.05
CA ARG A 18 1.98 10.72 -18.06
C ARG A 18 2.04 9.96 -16.74
N VAL A 19 2.99 9.05 -16.57
CA VAL A 19 3.10 8.25 -15.32
C VAL A 19 3.33 9.17 -14.12
N GLY A 20 4.18 10.19 -14.24
CA GLY A 20 4.40 11.16 -13.17
C GLY A 20 3.13 11.91 -12.76
N ASP A 21 2.33 12.35 -13.74
CA ASP A 21 1.06 13.02 -13.49
C ASP A 21 0.06 12.09 -12.79
N ILE A 22 0.01 10.83 -13.20
CA ILE A 22 -0.87 9.81 -12.58
C ILE A 22 -0.47 9.55 -11.13
N VAL A 23 0.82 9.39 -10.86
CA VAL A 23 1.33 9.19 -9.49
C VAL A 23 1.01 10.41 -8.62
N LEU A 24 1.19 11.62 -9.14
CA LEU A 24 0.85 12.84 -8.42
C LEU A 24 -0.65 12.92 -8.11
N GLN A 25 -1.51 12.61 -9.08
CA GLN A 25 -2.97 12.55 -8.87
C GLN A 25 -3.35 11.49 -7.84
N ALA A 26 -2.76 10.30 -7.92
CA ALA A 26 -3.00 9.24 -6.95
C ALA A 26 -2.61 9.67 -5.53
N ALA A 27 -1.45 10.30 -5.37
CA ALA A 27 -0.97 10.74 -4.07
C ALA A 27 -1.85 11.87 -3.48
N LEU A 28 -2.16 12.89 -4.28
CA LEU A 28 -2.98 14.03 -3.83
C LEU A 28 -4.39 13.59 -3.45
N TRP A 29 -5.09 12.89 -4.36
CA TRP A 29 -6.47 12.47 -4.12
C TRP A 29 -6.55 11.34 -3.11
N GLY A 30 -5.52 10.49 -3.05
CA GLY A 30 -5.40 9.46 -2.02
C GLY A 30 -5.29 10.07 -0.62
N PHE A 31 -4.40 11.02 -0.44
CA PHE A 31 -4.25 11.72 0.83
C PHE A 31 -5.51 12.49 1.23
N LEU A 32 -6.07 13.28 0.30
CA LEU A 32 -7.32 14.03 0.54
C LEU A 32 -8.49 13.09 0.89
N GLY A 33 -8.61 11.99 0.15
CA GLY A 33 -9.66 11.00 0.39
C GLY A 33 -9.54 10.34 1.76
N ALA A 34 -8.34 9.90 2.12
CA ALA A 34 -8.08 9.30 3.43
C ALA A 34 -8.42 10.27 4.56
N LYS A 35 -8.10 11.55 4.40
CA LYS A 35 -8.37 12.59 5.39
C LYS A 35 -9.85 12.95 5.50
N ILE A 36 -10.53 13.10 4.36
CA ILE A 36 -11.97 13.39 4.33
C ILE A 36 -12.76 12.27 5.01
N PHE A 37 -12.48 11.02 4.65
CA PHE A 37 -13.22 9.88 5.21
C PHE A 37 -12.92 9.70 6.70
N HIS A 38 -11.67 9.89 7.14
CA HIS A 38 -11.35 9.87 8.56
C HIS A 38 -12.17 10.90 9.34
N ASN A 39 -12.23 12.13 8.85
CA ASN A 39 -13.01 13.18 9.50
C ASN A 39 -14.53 12.92 9.47
N LEU A 40 -15.03 12.24 8.43
CA LEU A 40 -16.43 11.83 8.36
C LEU A 40 -16.76 10.70 9.35
N GLU A 41 -15.81 9.81 9.60
CA GLU A 41 -15.95 8.73 10.59
C GLU A 41 -15.82 9.25 12.02
N ASN A 42 -15.10 10.35 12.25
CA ASN A 42 -14.81 10.94 13.56
C ASN A 42 -15.32 12.37 13.68
N LEU A 43 -16.62 12.58 13.45
CA LEU A 43 -17.25 13.89 13.47
C LEU A 43 -17.13 14.62 14.83
N GLU A 44 -17.10 13.88 15.94
CA GLU A 44 -16.92 14.46 17.27
C GLU A 44 -15.55 15.11 17.44
N GLU A 45 -14.50 14.46 16.95
CA GLU A 45 -13.15 14.99 16.96
C GLU A 45 -13.02 16.21 16.02
N LEU A 46 -13.61 16.12 14.83
CA LEU A 46 -13.66 17.23 13.87
C LEU A 46 -14.39 18.45 14.45
N MET A 47 -15.49 18.27 15.17
CA MET A 47 -16.22 19.38 15.80
C MET A 47 -15.49 19.97 17.01
N ARG A 48 -14.68 19.19 17.73
CA ARG A 48 -13.92 19.65 18.89
C ARG A 48 -12.70 20.49 18.47
N ASP A 49 -11.95 20.06 17.45
CA ASP A 49 -10.78 20.78 16.91
C ASP A 49 -10.72 20.63 15.39
N PRO A 50 -11.44 21.49 14.63
CA PRO A 50 -11.50 21.40 13.18
C PRO A 50 -10.13 21.57 12.51
N TRP A 51 -9.33 22.51 13.01
CA TRP A 51 -8.02 22.80 12.40
C TRP A 51 -6.98 21.75 12.72
N GLY A 52 -6.92 21.25 13.96
CA GLY A 52 -6.04 20.17 14.34
C GLY A 52 -6.38 18.88 13.59
N SER A 53 -7.67 18.53 13.48
CA SER A 53 -8.13 17.36 12.76
C SER A 53 -7.81 17.42 11.26
N LEU A 54 -7.93 18.56 10.60
CA LEU A 54 -7.63 18.72 9.16
C LEU A 54 -6.14 18.72 8.84
N ILE A 55 -5.29 19.31 9.68
CA ILE A 55 -3.86 19.49 9.41
C ILE A 55 -3.03 18.31 9.92
N SER A 56 -3.50 17.58 10.93
CA SER A 56 -2.75 16.47 11.51
C SER A 56 -2.46 15.37 10.47
N PHE A 57 -1.27 14.80 10.51
CA PHE A 57 -0.91 13.62 9.71
C PHE A 57 -1.40 12.31 10.32
N SER A 58 -1.98 12.35 11.52
CA SER A 58 -2.65 11.21 12.15
C SER A 58 -4.08 11.08 11.62
N GLY A 59 -4.62 9.87 11.71
CA GLY A 59 -5.99 9.59 11.31
C GLY A 59 -6.18 9.67 9.79
N LEU A 60 -5.84 8.57 9.12
CA LEU A 60 -6.02 8.41 7.68
C LEU A 60 -6.80 7.10 7.43
N THR A 61 -7.98 7.22 6.82
CA THR A 61 -8.78 6.05 6.46
C THR A 61 -8.36 5.52 5.10
N PHE A 62 -7.89 4.27 5.04
CA PHE A 62 -7.41 3.63 3.82
C PHE A 62 -8.45 3.65 2.69
N TYR A 63 -9.69 3.27 2.99
CA TYR A 63 -10.75 3.19 1.97
C TYR A 63 -11.10 4.54 1.35
N GLY A 64 -11.09 5.61 2.12
CA GLY A 64 -11.33 6.96 1.60
C GLY A 64 -10.27 7.37 0.58
N GLY A 65 -9.00 7.09 0.89
CA GLY A 65 -7.89 7.31 -0.02
C GLY A 65 -8.00 6.49 -1.30
N LEU A 66 -8.30 5.19 -1.17
CA LEU A 66 -8.45 4.27 -2.30
C LEU A 66 -9.57 4.71 -3.25
N ILE A 67 -10.74 5.08 -2.72
CA ILE A 67 -11.91 5.50 -3.50
C ILE A 67 -11.59 6.77 -4.29
N LEU A 68 -11.13 7.84 -3.62
CA LEU A 68 -10.89 9.11 -4.29
C LEU A 68 -9.71 9.04 -5.27
N ALA A 69 -8.64 8.35 -4.93
CA ALA A 69 -7.54 8.11 -5.86
C ALA A 69 -7.99 7.37 -7.11
N THR A 70 -8.79 6.31 -6.95
CA THR A 70 -9.32 5.52 -8.08
C THR A 70 -10.20 6.38 -8.99
N ILE A 71 -11.12 7.17 -8.42
CA ILE A 71 -11.98 8.08 -9.20
C ILE A 71 -11.12 9.10 -9.96
N ALA A 72 -10.16 9.74 -9.28
CA ALA A 72 -9.29 10.75 -9.89
C ALA A 72 -8.47 10.16 -11.04
N ILE A 73 -7.90 8.97 -10.86
CA ILE A 73 -7.13 8.27 -11.90
C ILE A 73 -8.04 7.93 -13.10
N ILE A 74 -9.25 7.40 -12.86
CA ILE A 74 -10.19 7.08 -13.96
C ILE A 74 -10.56 8.33 -14.75
N VAL A 75 -10.88 9.44 -14.07
CA VAL A 75 -11.18 10.73 -14.71
C VAL A 75 -9.98 11.20 -15.53
N PHE A 76 -8.78 11.15 -14.95
CA PHE A 76 -7.55 11.55 -15.63
C PHE A 76 -7.29 10.70 -16.89
N ILE A 77 -7.37 9.39 -16.79
CA ILE A 77 -7.17 8.45 -17.90
C ILE A 77 -8.17 8.73 -19.03
N ARG A 78 -9.45 8.92 -18.70
CA ARG A 78 -10.49 9.22 -19.67
C ARG A 78 -10.28 10.58 -20.36
N LYS A 79 -9.82 11.59 -19.62
CA LYS A 79 -9.47 12.91 -20.17
C LYS A 79 -8.40 12.84 -21.26
N TYR A 80 -7.47 11.91 -21.15
CA TYR A 80 -6.41 11.69 -22.14
C TYR A 80 -6.73 10.57 -23.15
N ASN A 81 -8.01 10.16 -23.27
CA ASN A 81 -8.46 9.10 -24.17
C ASN A 81 -7.71 7.76 -24.01
N MET A 82 -7.17 7.47 -22.83
CA MET A 82 -6.58 6.18 -22.54
C MET A 82 -7.64 5.16 -22.12
N ARG A 83 -7.48 3.91 -22.51
CA ARG A 83 -8.40 2.84 -22.11
C ARG A 83 -8.11 2.38 -20.68
N VAL A 84 -9.09 2.51 -19.79
CA VAL A 84 -8.95 2.16 -18.35
C VAL A 84 -8.49 0.72 -18.16
N ILE A 85 -9.01 -0.23 -18.95
CA ILE A 85 -8.68 -1.64 -18.82
C ILE A 85 -7.20 -1.94 -19.14
N HIS A 86 -6.63 -1.28 -20.16
CA HIS A 86 -5.19 -1.43 -20.46
C HIS A 86 -4.30 -0.80 -19.38
N PHE A 87 -4.77 0.32 -18.82
CA PHE A 87 -4.09 0.93 -17.68
C PHE A 87 -4.13 0.02 -16.45
N ALA A 88 -5.28 -0.57 -16.13
CA ALA A 88 -5.44 -1.51 -15.03
C ALA A 88 -4.50 -2.72 -15.18
N ASP A 89 -4.41 -3.31 -16.38
CA ASP A 89 -3.48 -4.41 -16.66
C ASP A 89 -2.01 -4.02 -16.50
N ALA A 90 -1.65 -2.78 -16.86
CA ALA A 90 -0.29 -2.29 -16.66
C ALA A 90 0.03 -2.04 -15.17
N MET A 91 -0.98 -1.67 -14.38
CA MET A 91 -0.83 -1.41 -12.95
C MET A 91 -0.85 -2.68 -12.09
N ALA A 92 -1.52 -3.75 -12.49
CA ALA A 92 -1.68 -4.96 -11.68
C ALA A 92 -0.35 -5.55 -11.17
N PRO A 93 0.70 -5.78 -11.98
CA PRO A 93 1.98 -6.24 -11.45
C PRO A 93 2.63 -5.25 -10.48
N THR A 94 2.47 -3.94 -10.73
CA THR A 94 3.00 -2.90 -9.83
C THR A 94 2.31 -2.92 -8.48
N MET A 95 1.01 -3.19 -8.45
CA MET A 95 0.23 -3.31 -7.21
C MET A 95 0.65 -4.53 -6.39
N LEU A 96 0.91 -5.69 -7.04
CA LEU A 96 1.47 -6.87 -6.36
C LEU A 96 2.80 -6.56 -5.68
N PHE A 97 3.70 -5.89 -6.40
CA PHE A 97 4.98 -5.47 -5.85
C PHE A 97 4.84 -4.47 -4.71
N ALA A 98 3.97 -3.48 -4.87
CA ALA A 98 3.71 -2.47 -3.85
C ALA A 98 3.11 -3.10 -2.57
N TYR A 99 2.21 -4.07 -2.73
CA TYR A 99 1.66 -4.82 -1.60
C TYR A 99 2.75 -5.58 -0.85
N ALA A 100 3.59 -6.35 -1.56
CA ALA A 100 4.72 -7.06 -0.95
C ALA A 100 5.67 -6.11 -0.21
N ALA A 101 5.99 -4.96 -0.81
CA ALA A 101 6.83 -3.94 -0.19
C ALA A 101 6.18 -3.33 1.07
N GLY A 102 4.87 -3.07 1.05
CA GLY A 102 4.13 -2.61 2.22
C GLY A 102 4.16 -3.62 3.37
N ARG A 103 3.98 -4.92 3.05
CA ARG A 103 4.04 -5.99 4.05
C ARG A 103 5.40 -6.16 4.72
N ILE A 104 6.49 -5.74 4.09
CA ILE A 104 7.80 -5.65 4.75
C ILE A 104 7.73 -4.67 5.92
N GLY A 105 7.10 -3.51 5.72
CA GLY A 105 6.87 -2.53 6.78
C GLY A 105 6.08 -3.12 7.95
N CYS A 106 4.94 -3.75 7.67
CA CYS A 106 4.10 -4.43 8.66
C CYS A 106 4.87 -5.50 9.46
N HIS A 107 5.69 -6.30 8.76
CA HIS A 107 6.49 -7.34 9.42
C HIS A 107 7.56 -6.78 10.35
N ILE A 108 8.25 -5.72 9.92
CA ILE A 108 9.34 -5.11 10.70
C ILE A 108 8.78 -4.33 11.89
N SER A 109 7.69 -3.59 11.69
CA SER A 109 7.08 -2.76 12.73
C SER A 109 6.28 -3.56 13.76
N GLY A 110 5.77 -4.74 13.39
CA GLY A 110 4.84 -5.48 14.23
C GLY A 110 3.57 -4.67 14.51
N ASP A 111 2.85 -4.32 13.44
CA ASP A 111 1.67 -3.44 13.49
C ASP A 111 0.36 -4.13 13.88
N GLY A 112 0.40 -5.41 14.23
CA GLY A 112 -0.77 -6.19 14.64
C GLY A 112 -1.25 -7.20 13.61
N ASP A 113 -0.73 -7.16 12.39
CA ASP A 113 -1.11 -8.05 11.28
C ASP A 113 -0.43 -9.43 11.32
N TRP A 114 -0.22 -9.96 12.51
CA TRP A 114 0.31 -11.32 12.70
C TRP A 114 -0.80 -12.37 12.76
N GLY A 115 -0.38 -13.66 12.64
CA GLY A 115 -1.30 -14.80 12.69
C GLY A 115 -1.68 -15.23 14.10
N ILE A 116 -2.33 -16.38 14.18
CA ILE A 116 -2.67 -17.05 15.44
C ILE A 116 -1.41 -17.59 16.14
N PRO A 117 -1.47 -17.86 17.46
CA PRO A 117 -0.39 -18.51 18.20
C PRO A 117 0.10 -19.79 17.51
N ASN A 118 1.42 -19.93 17.43
CA ASN A 118 2.11 -21.11 16.91
C ASN A 118 3.11 -21.63 17.94
N LEU A 119 2.65 -22.56 18.75
CA LEU A 119 3.46 -23.21 19.79
C LEU A 119 4.13 -24.50 19.29
N ALA A 120 3.87 -24.88 18.04
CA ALA A 120 4.48 -26.07 17.46
C ALA A 120 5.98 -25.83 17.20
N PRO A 121 6.84 -26.81 17.53
CA PRO A 121 8.25 -26.70 17.21
C PRO A 121 8.45 -26.61 15.69
N ASN A 122 9.47 -25.89 15.27
CA ASN A 122 9.82 -25.78 13.85
C ASN A 122 10.24 -27.18 13.32
N PRO A 123 9.46 -27.74 12.35
CA PRO A 123 9.76 -29.07 11.83
C PRO A 123 10.92 -29.07 10.82
N TYR A 124 11.39 -27.89 10.40
CA TYR A 124 12.40 -27.73 9.36
C TYR A 124 13.70 -27.15 9.93
N ALA A 125 14.72 -27.99 10.13
CA ALA A 125 16.01 -27.57 10.68
C ALA A 125 16.76 -26.53 9.83
N TRP A 126 16.41 -26.39 8.55
CA TRP A 126 16.99 -25.40 7.64
C TRP A 126 16.28 -24.04 7.68
N LEU A 127 15.07 -23.97 8.26
CA LEU A 127 14.27 -22.75 8.34
C LEU A 127 14.57 -22.04 9.67
N PRO A 128 14.96 -20.77 9.66
CA PRO A 128 15.09 -19.97 10.88
C PRO A 128 13.78 -19.93 11.68
N ASP A 129 13.84 -20.02 12.99
CA ASP A 129 12.67 -20.08 13.86
C ASP A 129 11.73 -18.88 13.69
N TRP A 130 12.25 -17.70 13.45
CA TRP A 130 11.44 -16.50 13.23
C TRP A 130 10.59 -16.55 11.95
N MET A 131 10.92 -17.40 10.99
CA MET A 131 10.09 -17.64 9.79
C MET A 131 8.97 -18.64 10.06
N TRP A 132 9.08 -19.43 11.14
CA TRP A 132 8.08 -20.41 11.54
C TRP A 132 7.15 -19.84 12.62
N SER A 133 7.74 -19.21 13.64
CA SER A 133 7.02 -18.58 14.74
C SER A 133 7.81 -17.37 15.25
N TYR A 134 7.11 -16.24 15.53
CA TYR A 134 7.76 -15.00 15.87
C TYR A 134 7.03 -14.27 17.00
N HIS A 135 7.78 -13.70 17.93
CA HIS A 135 7.25 -12.98 19.10
C HIS A 135 7.01 -11.49 18.85
N TYR A 136 7.40 -10.95 17.70
CA TYR A 136 7.33 -9.52 17.36
C TYR A 136 7.84 -8.60 18.50
N PRO A 137 9.11 -8.71 18.88
CA PRO A 137 9.68 -7.83 19.88
C PRO A 137 9.69 -6.39 19.36
N HIS A 138 9.49 -5.43 20.27
CA HIS A 138 9.44 -4.00 19.96
C HIS A 138 8.30 -3.61 18.98
N ASN A 139 7.18 -4.32 19.02
CA ASN A 139 6.05 -4.04 18.16
C ASN A 139 5.45 -2.65 18.45
N VAL A 140 5.07 -1.93 17.36
CA VAL A 140 4.59 -0.54 17.45
C VAL A 140 3.22 -0.39 18.11
N VAL A 141 2.45 -1.47 18.21
CA VAL A 141 1.16 -1.48 18.90
C VAL A 141 1.29 -1.74 20.40
N ASN A 142 2.50 -1.93 20.91
CA ASN A 142 2.79 -2.24 22.32
C ASN A 142 1.97 -3.43 22.86
N ALA A 143 1.71 -4.42 22.01
CA ALA A 143 0.98 -5.63 22.41
C ALA A 143 1.87 -6.61 23.19
N GLY A 144 1.26 -7.34 24.14
CA GLY A 144 1.87 -8.42 24.87
C GLY A 144 2.53 -7.97 26.18
N VAL A 145 3.70 -8.54 26.49
CA VAL A 145 4.39 -8.38 27.79
C VAL A 145 5.65 -7.52 27.63
N PRO A 146 6.04 -6.77 28.69
CA PRO A 146 7.25 -5.96 28.67
C PRO A 146 8.52 -6.81 28.48
N ILE A 147 9.45 -6.31 27.68
CA ILE A 147 10.79 -6.90 27.48
C ILE A 147 11.68 -6.42 28.64
N PRO A 148 12.26 -7.33 29.44
CA PRO A 148 13.13 -6.96 30.55
C PRO A 148 14.33 -6.11 30.10
N GLY A 149 14.57 -4.98 30.79
CA GLY A 149 15.70 -4.11 30.50
C GLY A 149 15.54 -3.22 29.26
N CYS A 150 14.41 -3.27 28.57
CA CYS A 150 14.14 -2.38 27.44
C CYS A 150 13.87 -0.95 27.92
N VAL A 151 14.43 0.03 27.20
CA VAL A 151 14.21 1.47 27.43
C VAL A 151 13.77 2.10 26.11
N GLY A 152 12.57 2.66 26.08
CA GLY A 152 12.01 3.30 24.89
C GLY A 152 10.48 3.20 24.82
N ASN A 153 9.92 3.58 23.67
CA ASN A 153 8.47 3.63 23.49
C ASN A 153 7.85 2.27 23.12
N TYR A 154 8.63 1.38 22.52
CA TYR A 154 8.18 0.08 22.02
C TYR A 154 8.95 -1.04 22.71
N CYS A 155 8.53 -1.34 23.94
CA CYS A 155 9.24 -2.30 24.80
C CYS A 155 8.41 -3.55 25.11
N ASN A 156 7.46 -3.90 24.24
CA ASN A 156 6.64 -5.09 24.40
C ASN A 156 6.92 -6.13 23.31
N GLN A 157 6.64 -7.38 23.65
CA GLN A 157 6.66 -8.53 22.75
C GLN A 157 5.49 -9.45 23.05
N LEU A 158 5.07 -10.22 22.07
CA LEU A 158 4.00 -11.21 22.28
C LEU A 158 4.46 -12.29 23.27
N PRO A 159 3.62 -12.68 24.24
CA PRO A 159 3.95 -13.72 25.23
C PRO A 159 4.10 -15.09 24.54
N GLU A 160 3.29 -15.35 23.53
CA GLU A 160 3.32 -16.54 22.69
C GLU A 160 3.77 -16.19 21.28
N ALA A 161 4.62 -17.05 20.69
CA ALA A 161 5.01 -16.88 19.31
C ALA A 161 3.82 -17.13 18.38
N VAL A 162 3.73 -16.36 17.32
CA VAL A 162 2.63 -16.42 16.33
C VAL A 162 3.15 -16.74 14.94
N TYR A 163 2.27 -17.20 14.04
CA TYR A 163 2.63 -17.31 12.63
C TYR A 163 2.95 -15.92 12.07
N PRO A 164 4.13 -15.71 11.44
CA PRO A 164 4.48 -14.45 10.80
C PRO A 164 3.77 -14.29 9.44
N THR A 165 2.44 -14.11 9.47
CA THR A 165 1.59 -14.05 8.27
C THR A 165 2.02 -12.98 7.29
N THR A 166 2.45 -11.82 7.78
CA THR A 166 3.00 -10.74 6.96
C THR A 166 4.22 -11.18 6.15
N PHE A 167 5.10 -12.00 6.75
CA PHE A 167 6.25 -12.56 6.05
C PHE A 167 5.82 -13.54 4.94
N TYR A 168 4.83 -14.39 5.20
CA TYR A 168 4.29 -15.29 4.19
C TYR A 168 3.65 -14.54 3.03
N GLU A 169 2.94 -13.46 3.31
CA GLU A 169 2.36 -12.60 2.29
C GLU A 169 3.44 -11.92 1.43
N ILE A 170 4.56 -11.47 2.02
CA ILE A 170 5.69 -10.92 1.27
C ILE A 170 6.18 -11.92 0.23
N ILE A 171 6.37 -13.18 0.64
CA ILE A 171 6.85 -14.24 -0.26
C ILE A 171 5.84 -14.53 -1.36
N ILE A 172 4.57 -14.77 -0.99
CA ILE A 172 3.51 -15.11 -1.93
C ILE A 172 3.32 -14.00 -2.96
N MET A 173 3.19 -12.74 -2.51
CA MET A 173 2.98 -11.61 -3.40
C MET A 173 4.20 -11.32 -4.28
N SER A 174 5.42 -11.54 -3.78
CA SER A 174 6.64 -11.44 -4.59
C SER A 174 6.69 -12.49 -5.68
N ILE A 175 6.31 -13.73 -5.38
CA ILE A 175 6.23 -14.82 -6.35
C ILE A 175 5.15 -14.52 -7.40
N LEU A 176 3.97 -14.11 -6.98
CA LEU A 176 2.89 -13.72 -7.89
C LEU A 176 3.30 -12.55 -8.79
N PHE A 177 3.96 -11.54 -8.23
CA PHE A 177 4.53 -10.45 -9.01
C PHE A 177 5.47 -10.97 -10.10
N LEU A 178 6.43 -11.84 -9.75
CA LEU A 178 7.38 -12.40 -10.70
C LEU A 178 6.69 -13.21 -11.81
N ILE A 179 5.70 -14.03 -11.45
CA ILE A 179 4.92 -14.81 -12.43
C ILE A 179 4.19 -13.87 -13.38
N VAL A 180 3.41 -12.91 -12.86
CA VAL A 180 2.65 -11.95 -13.68
C VAL A 180 3.60 -11.12 -14.54
N TRP A 181 4.73 -10.68 -13.97
CA TRP A 181 5.76 -9.94 -14.71
C TRP A 181 6.34 -10.71 -15.89
N MET A 182 6.61 -12.00 -15.74
CA MET A 182 7.13 -12.86 -16.81
C MET A 182 6.09 -13.12 -17.92
N VAL A 183 4.82 -13.31 -17.53
CA VAL A 183 3.77 -13.67 -18.50
C VAL A 183 3.07 -12.48 -19.14
N ARG A 184 3.18 -11.27 -18.57
CA ARG A 184 2.42 -10.08 -19.00
C ARG A 184 2.51 -9.75 -20.50
N LYS A 185 3.66 -10.04 -21.13
CA LYS A 185 3.87 -9.80 -22.57
C LYS A 185 3.22 -10.86 -23.47
N LYS A 186 2.87 -12.02 -22.90
CA LYS A 186 2.22 -13.13 -23.62
C LYS A 186 0.71 -13.02 -23.58
N ILE A 187 0.17 -12.28 -22.61
CA ILE A 187 -1.27 -12.08 -22.45
C ILE A 187 -1.66 -10.87 -23.28
N THR A 188 -2.45 -11.12 -24.34
CA THR A 188 -2.88 -10.09 -25.30
C THR A 188 -4.29 -9.58 -25.05
N GLN A 189 -5.11 -10.33 -24.31
CA GLN A 189 -6.49 -9.96 -24.02
C GLN A 189 -6.54 -8.96 -22.85
N PRO A 190 -7.16 -7.78 -23.05
CA PRO A 190 -7.27 -6.77 -22.00
C PRO A 190 -8.15 -7.26 -20.84
N GLY A 191 -7.70 -6.97 -19.61
CA GLY A 191 -8.41 -7.28 -18.38
C GLY A 191 -7.98 -8.60 -17.72
N ILE A 192 -7.26 -9.47 -18.42
CA ILE A 192 -6.82 -10.76 -17.84
C ILE A 192 -5.80 -10.54 -16.72
N ILE A 193 -4.82 -9.68 -16.92
CA ILE A 193 -3.77 -9.43 -15.92
C ILE A 193 -4.39 -8.82 -14.66
N THR A 194 -5.32 -7.88 -14.83
CA THR A 194 -6.09 -7.31 -13.72
C THR A 194 -6.96 -8.34 -13.02
N GLY A 195 -7.53 -9.29 -13.76
CA GLY A 195 -8.36 -10.36 -13.19
C GLY A 195 -7.56 -11.44 -12.44
N ILE A 196 -6.26 -11.55 -12.69
CA ILE A 196 -5.34 -12.43 -11.95
C ILE A 196 -4.92 -11.79 -10.62
N TYR A 197 -4.82 -10.45 -10.60
CA TYR A 197 -4.56 -9.65 -9.40
C TYR A 197 -5.73 -9.70 -8.42
#